data_2186c0f71f847d0b2c73a274d30d4fa5
#
_entry.id   2186c0f71f847d0b2c73a274d30d4fa5
#
_cell.length_a   1.000
_cell.length_b   1.000
_cell.length_c   1.000
_cell.angle_alpha   90.00
_cell.angle_beta   90.00
_cell.angle_gamma   90.00
#
_symmetry.space_group_name_H-M   'P 1'
#
loop_
_entity.id
_entity.type
_entity.pdbx_description
1 polymer ?
#
loop_
_entity_poly.entity_id
_entity_poly.type
_entity_poly.pdbx_seq_one_letter_code
_entity_poly.pdbx_strand_id
1 'polypeptide(L)'
;MKEYILPYNGSVVFESRYGYRSLNGKTDWHNGIDLVGLDSKILIAPCNGIVKSSTIITDQNNKTWEWGNYIRIDHDDVSIYLCHMSERLVNVNDTVFQGQPIGIEGDTGYSFGSHCHFECRRNNIIFNPCDLLDIYNGYGILENEQEIKYEHEWSEDAIKWAIKNGIIKGYSNDEADYQLDKNITREEAIVILYRFYKKFN
;
A
#
# COMPACT_ATOMS: atom_id res chain seq x y z
N MET A 1 -5.35 -5.13 14.49
CA MET A 1 -4.96 -4.57 13.16
C MET A 1 -4.78 -3.08 13.31
N LYS A 2 -3.78 -2.47 12.65
CA LYS A 2 -3.68 -1.01 12.59
C LYS A 2 -4.88 -0.48 11.83
N GLU A 3 -5.44 0.64 12.28
CA GLU A 3 -6.57 1.31 11.60
C GLU A 3 -6.15 1.86 10.23
N TYR A 4 -4.89 2.30 10.12
CA TYR A 4 -4.28 2.80 8.89
C TYR A 4 -2.93 2.14 8.63
N ILE A 5 -2.66 1.81 7.36
CA ILE A 5 -1.42 1.19 6.91
C ILE A 5 -0.78 2.02 5.78
N LEU A 6 0.51 1.77 5.51
CA LEU A 6 1.16 2.30 4.31
C LEU A 6 0.41 1.87 3.04
N PRO A 7 0.36 2.71 2.00
CA PRO A 7 -0.38 2.40 0.77
C PRO A 7 0.34 1.43 -0.17
N TYR A 8 1.21 0.59 0.37
CA TYR A 8 1.97 -0.42 -0.38
C TYR A 8 2.08 -1.72 0.41
N ASN A 9 2.15 -2.82 -0.32
CA ASN A 9 2.67 -4.07 0.23
C ASN A 9 4.20 -4.06 0.10
N GLY A 10 4.89 -4.39 1.20
CA GLY A 10 6.35 -4.40 1.24
C GLY A 10 6.98 -3.04 1.59
N SER A 11 8.27 -2.94 1.37
CA SER A 11 9.09 -1.81 1.76
C SER A 11 8.89 -0.61 0.82
N VAL A 12 9.04 0.60 1.37
CA VAL A 12 8.92 1.85 0.62
C VAL A 12 10.08 2.79 0.92
N VAL A 13 10.48 3.60 -0.05
CA VAL A 13 11.30 4.79 0.21
C VAL A 13 10.38 5.92 0.63
N PHE A 14 10.63 6.50 1.79
CA PHE A 14 10.07 7.76 2.22
C PHE A 14 10.92 8.89 1.63
N GLU A 15 10.50 9.41 0.49
CA GLU A 15 11.30 10.30 -0.34
C GLU A 15 11.14 11.77 0.04
N SER A 16 9.94 12.17 0.51
CA SER A 16 9.68 13.56 0.88
C SER A 16 8.71 13.67 2.05
N ARG A 17 9.11 14.42 3.06
CA ARG A 17 8.36 14.60 4.30
C ARG A 17 7.26 15.66 4.20
N TYR A 18 6.28 15.59 5.11
CA TYR A 18 5.30 16.63 5.35
C TYR A 18 5.95 17.89 5.95
N GLY A 19 5.46 19.06 5.55
CA GLY A 19 5.88 20.34 6.09
C GLY A 19 6.95 21.05 5.24
N TYR A 20 7.76 21.89 5.84
CA TYR A 20 8.80 22.62 5.10
C TYR A 20 9.88 21.67 4.57
N ARG A 21 10.12 21.79 3.25
CA ARG A 21 11.19 21.08 2.54
C ARG A 21 11.97 22.04 1.64
N SER A 22 13.14 21.60 1.16
CA SER A 22 13.88 22.30 0.09
C SER A 22 13.63 21.60 -1.22
N LEU A 23 12.98 22.27 -2.17
CA LEU A 23 12.76 21.78 -3.52
C LEU A 23 13.50 22.68 -4.50
N ASN A 24 14.49 22.15 -5.23
CA ASN A 24 15.31 22.91 -6.18
C ASN A 24 15.94 24.18 -5.57
N GLY A 25 16.39 24.11 -4.32
CA GLY A 25 17.00 25.23 -3.59
C GLY A 25 16.02 26.30 -3.09
N LYS A 26 14.71 26.07 -3.22
CA LYS A 26 13.66 26.92 -2.66
C LYS A 26 12.95 26.24 -1.52
N THR A 27 12.59 27.02 -0.50
CA THR A 27 11.73 26.51 0.57
C THR A 27 10.30 26.36 0.04
N ASP A 28 9.75 25.18 0.21
CA ASP A 28 8.40 24.79 -0.22
C ASP A 28 7.66 24.13 0.95
N TRP A 29 6.33 24.24 0.97
CA TRP A 29 5.49 23.56 1.93
C TRP A 29 4.82 22.37 1.28
N HIS A 30 5.02 21.18 1.85
CA HIS A 30 4.48 19.92 1.38
C HIS A 30 3.28 19.47 2.22
N ASN A 31 2.12 19.35 1.58
CA ASN A 31 0.86 19.00 2.24
C ASN A 31 0.69 17.50 2.56
N GLY A 32 1.59 16.68 2.11
CA GLY A 32 1.57 15.23 2.26
C GLY A 32 2.96 14.66 2.51
N ILE A 33 3.09 13.39 2.21
CA ILE A 33 4.37 12.67 2.14
C ILE A 33 4.49 12.01 0.78
N ASP A 34 5.72 11.90 0.26
CA ASP A 34 5.98 11.19 -0.99
C ASP A 34 6.63 9.85 -0.69
N LEU A 35 6.03 8.79 -1.21
CA LEU A 35 6.42 7.40 -0.99
C LEU A 35 6.66 6.71 -2.33
N VAL A 36 7.72 5.91 -2.41
CA VAL A 36 8.06 5.09 -3.58
C VAL A 36 8.10 3.63 -3.17
N GLY A 37 7.26 2.81 -3.78
CA GLY A 37 7.27 1.37 -3.52
C GLY A 37 8.56 0.71 -4.02
N LEU A 38 9.21 -0.08 -3.17
CA LEU A 38 10.41 -0.85 -3.54
C LEU A 38 10.05 -2.23 -4.08
N ASP A 39 9.18 -2.93 -3.39
CA ASP A 39 8.82 -4.31 -3.73
C ASP A 39 7.64 -4.38 -4.70
N SER A 40 6.78 -3.36 -4.68
CA SER A 40 5.60 -3.28 -5.54
C SER A 40 5.26 -1.84 -5.90
N LYS A 41 4.74 -1.63 -7.12
CA LYS A 41 4.17 -0.35 -7.56
C LYS A 41 2.64 -0.32 -7.42
N ILE A 42 2.04 -1.40 -6.94
CA ILE A 42 0.61 -1.47 -6.68
C ILE A 42 0.31 -0.69 -5.41
N LEU A 43 -0.59 0.29 -5.53
CA LEU A 43 -1.13 1.03 -4.40
C LEU A 43 -2.32 0.28 -3.81
N ILE A 44 -2.32 0.13 -2.50
CA ILE A 44 -3.38 -0.51 -1.74
C ILE A 44 -4.16 0.50 -0.88
N ALA A 45 -5.41 0.20 -0.57
CA ALA A 45 -6.21 1.02 0.33
C ALA A 45 -5.60 1.04 1.74
N PRO A 46 -5.26 2.22 2.28
CA PRO A 46 -4.64 2.34 3.60
C PRO A 46 -5.60 2.05 4.75
N CYS A 47 -6.90 2.06 4.49
CA CYS A 47 -7.97 1.77 5.45
C CYS A 47 -9.21 1.23 4.71
N ASN A 48 -10.19 0.75 5.47
CA ASN A 48 -11.55 0.55 4.93
C ASN A 48 -12.15 1.93 4.62
N GLY A 49 -12.99 2.03 3.58
CA GLY A 49 -13.61 3.31 3.27
C GLY A 49 -14.43 3.33 2.00
N ILE A 50 -14.87 4.53 1.63
CA ILE A 50 -15.62 4.76 0.40
C ILE A 50 -14.80 5.68 -0.51
N VAL A 51 -14.65 5.28 -1.77
CA VAL A 51 -14.00 6.10 -2.80
C VAL A 51 -14.87 7.31 -3.12
N LYS A 52 -14.42 8.50 -2.78
CA LYS A 52 -15.12 9.77 -3.06
C LYS A 52 -14.64 10.46 -4.32
N SER A 53 -13.44 10.16 -4.75
CA SER A 53 -12.90 10.59 -6.06
C SER A 53 -12.05 9.48 -6.65
N SER A 54 -12.16 9.29 -7.95
CA SER A 54 -11.29 8.46 -8.78
C SER A 54 -11.24 9.12 -10.14
N THR A 55 -10.29 10.05 -10.35
CA THR A 55 -10.27 10.93 -11.51
C THR A 55 -8.88 11.43 -11.85
N ILE A 56 -8.75 12.08 -13.00
CA ILE A 56 -7.59 12.87 -13.38
C ILE A 56 -8.03 14.32 -13.60
N ILE A 57 -7.23 15.27 -13.11
CA ILE A 57 -7.45 16.69 -13.39
C ILE A 57 -6.38 17.14 -14.36
N THR A 58 -6.82 17.58 -15.54
CA THR A 58 -5.93 18.06 -16.62
C THR A 58 -6.00 19.57 -16.82
N ASP A 59 -7.01 20.24 -16.26
CA ASP A 59 -7.15 21.69 -16.31
C ASP A 59 -6.18 22.36 -15.34
N GLN A 60 -5.13 22.99 -15.87
CA GLN A 60 -4.10 23.69 -15.10
C GLN A 60 -4.61 24.95 -14.36
N ASN A 61 -5.81 25.43 -14.66
CA ASN A 61 -6.46 26.49 -13.87
C ASN A 61 -7.07 25.94 -12.57
N ASN A 62 -7.27 24.66 -12.48
CA ASN A 62 -7.67 23.98 -11.24
C ASN A 62 -6.43 23.70 -10.39
N LYS A 63 -6.38 24.24 -9.17
CA LYS A 63 -5.22 24.07 -8.26
C LYS A 63 -4.87 22.63 -7.94
N THR A 64 -5.79 21.67 -8.15
CA THR A 64 -5.55 20.26 -7.92
C THR A 64 -5.08 19.50 -9.17
N TRP A 65 -4.81 20.19 -10.30
CA TRP A 65 -4.23 19.57 -11.49
C TRP A 65 -2.87 18.91 -11.20
N GLU A 66 -2.16 19.44 -10.19
CA GLU A 66 -0.88 18.92 -9.73
C GLU A 66 -0.96 17.44 -9.28
N TRP A 67 -2.11 16.99 -8.80
CA TRP A 67 -2.31 15.62 -8.34
C TRP A 67 -2.33 14.56 -9.45
N GLY A 68 -2.58 14.97 -10.72
CA GLY A 68 -2.71 14.05 -11.85
C GLY A 68 -3.87 13.05 -11.65
N ASN A 69 -3.61 11.79 -11.91
CA ASN A 69 -4.51 10.70 -11.52
C ASN A 69 -4.50 10.53 -10.00
N TYR A 70 -5.67 10.63 -9.38
CA TYR A 70 -5.76 10.46 -7.93
C TYR A 70 -7.03 9.73 -7.51
N ILE A 71 -6.94 9.11 -6.33
CA ILE A 71 -8.06 8.52 -5.61
C ILE A 71 -8.18 9.22 -4.26
N ARG A 72 -9.43 9.53 -3.86
CA ARG A 72 -9.78 9.94 -2.51
C ARG A 72 -10.62 8.86 -1.87
N ILE A 73 -10.19 8.41 -0.69
CA ILE A 73 -10.92 7.49 0.18
C ILE A 73 -11.32 8.24 1.44
N ASP A 74 -12.60 8.18 1.79
CA ASP A 74 -13.10 8.71 3.05
C ASP A 74 -13.38 7.55 4.02
N HIS A 75 -12.89 7.71 5.25
CA HIS A 75 -13.11 6.86 6.39
C HIS A 75 -13.39 7.74 7.61
N ASP A 76 -14.62 7.66 8.15
CA ASP A 76 -15.11 8.53 9.21
C ASP A 76 -14.89 10.03 8.91
N ASP A 77 -14.11 10.73 9.73
CA ASP A 77 -13.79 12.15 9.57
C ASP A 77 -12.49 12.40 8.77
N VAL A 78 -11.83 11.32 8.31
CA VAL A 78 -10.56 11.38 7.55
C VAL A 78 -10.79 11.16 6.07
N SER A 79 -10.17 12.01 5.26
CA SER A 79 -10.05 11.85 3.81
C SER A 79 -8.58 11.62 3.47
N ILE A 80 -8.31 10.55 2.73
CA ILE A 80 -6.97 10.19 2.26
C ILE A 80 -6.91 10.34 0.75
N TYR A 81 -5.89 11.03 0.26
CA TYR A 81 -5.62 11.26 -1.15
C TYR A 81 -4.34 10.53 -1.55
N LEU A 82 -4.44 9.72 -2.60
CA LEU A 82 -3.30 9.05 -3.22
C LEU A 82 -3.20 9.57 -4.66
N CYS A 83 -2.10 10.25 -4.97
CA CYS A 83 -1.95 11.04 -6.19
C CYS A 83 -0.84 10.49 -7.10
N HIS A 84 -0.72 11.08 -8.29
CA HIS A 84 0.28 10.81 -9.33
C HIS A 84 0.19 9.40 -9.95
N MET A 85 -0.91 8.67 -9.75
CA MET A 85 -1.07 7.31 -10.26
C MET A 85 -0.91 7.24 -11.78
N SER A 86 -0.34 6.14 -12.27
CA SER A 86 -0.40 5.79 -13.69
C SER A 86 -1.76 5.20 -14.05
N GLU A 87 -2.36 4.43 -13.14
CA GLU A 87 -3.66 3.78 -13.33
C GLU A 87 -4.47 3.77 -12.02
N ARG A 88 -5.79 3.88 -12.14
CA ARG A 88 -6.76 3.76 -11.05
C ARG A 88 -7.58 2.50 -11.28
N LEU A 89 -7.70 1.66 -10.25
CA LEU A 89 -8.36 0.35 -10.32
C LEU A 89 -9.75 0.33 -9.68
N VAL A 90 -10.19 1.46 -9.11
CA VAL A 90 -11.48 1.60 -8.42
C VAL A 90 -12.25 2.83 -8.92
N ASN A 91 -13.56 2.82 -8.76
CA ASN A 91 -14.48 3.87 -9.20
C ASN A 91 -15.06 4.65 -8.01
N VAL A 92 -15.60 5.82 -8.31
CA VAL A 92 -16.34 6.62 -7.31
C VAL A 92 -17.52 5.82 -6.76
N ASN A 93 -17.71 5.88 -5.45
CA ASN A 93 -18.66 5.15 -4.62
C ASN A 93 -18.36 3.65 -4.38
N ASP A 94 -17.24 3.13 -4.89
CA ASP A 94 -16.80 1.80 -4.48
C ASP A 94 -16.47 1.79 -2.98
N THR A 95 -16.85 0.72 -2.30
CA THR A 95 -16.36 0.40 -0.96
C THR A 95 -15.04 -0.34 -1.12
N VAL A 96 -14.00 0.12 -0.44
CA VAL A 96 -12.68 -0.52 -0.43
C VAL A 96 -12.35 -1.03 0.96
N PHE A 97 -11.60 -2.11 1.01
CA PHE A 97 -11.11 -2.71 2.24
C PHE A 97 -9.61 -2.46 2.37
N GLN A 98 -9.14 -2.30 3.61
CA GLN A 98 -7.72 -2.14 3.89
C GLN A 98 -6.89 -3.25 3.23
N GLY A 99 -5.82 -2.87 2.52
CA GLY A 99 -4.98 -3.79 1.75
C GLY A 99 -5.50 -4.14 0.35
N GLN A 100 -6.70 -3.70 -0.04
CA GLN A 100 -7.22 -3.93 -1.40
C GLN A 100 -6.43 -3.12 -2.42
N PRO A 101 -6.00 -3.71 -3.58
CA PRO A 101 -5.43 -2.95 -4.69
C PRO A 101 -6.40 -1.88 -5.21
N ILE A 102 -5.93 -0.63 -5.33
CA ILE A 102 -6.73 0.51 -5.75
C ILE A 102 -6.13 1.28 -6.93
N GLY A 103 -4.84 1.13 -7.20
CA GLY A 103 -4.17 1.82 -8.30
C GLY A 103 -2.73 1.38 -8.49
N ILE A 104 -2.04 2.04 -9.41
CA ILE A 104 -0.63 1.81 -9.70
C ILE A 104 0.10 3.15 -9.56
N GLU A 105 1.22 3.15 -8.82
CA GLU A 105 2.13 4.28 -8.70
C GLU A 105 2.52 4.81 -10.08
N GLY A 106 2.68 6.11 -10.21
CA GLY A 106 3.02 6.73 -11.49
C GLY A 106 3.65 8.10 -11.32
N ASP A 107 3.59 8.87 -12.40
CA ASP A 107 4.26 10.16 -12.58
C ASP A 107 3.33 11.16 -13.29
N THR A 108 2.02 11.09 -13.04
CA THR A 108 1.04 11.99 -13.64
C THR A 108 0.85 13.28 -12.84
N GLY A 109 0.44 14.36 -13.49
CA GLY A 109 0.30 15.67 -12.87
C GLY A 109 1.64 16.41 -12.71
N TYR A 110 1.81 17.14 -11.60
CA TYR A 110 3.07 17.84 -11.29
C TYR A 110 3.98 16.96 -10.47
N SER A 111 4.75 16.12 -11.15
CA SER A 111 5.65 15.14 -10.56
C SER A 111 7.03 15.22 -11.22
N PHE A 112 8.07 14.79 -10.52
CA PHE A 112 9.47 14.76 -11.00
C PHE A 112 10.03 13.32 -11.06
N GLY A 113 9.18 12.34 -10.90
CA GLY A 113 9.51 10.93 -10.92
C GLY A 113 8.40 10.08 -10.32
N SER A 114 8.41 8.78 -10.57
CA SER A 114 7.35 7.88 -10.09
C SER A 114 7.31 7.81 -8.56
N HIS A 115 6.19 8.24 -7.98
CA HIS A 115 5.90 8.17 -6.55
C HIS A 115 4.39 8.24 -6.28
N CYS A 116 3.99 7.97 -5.04
CA CYS A 116 2.67 8.29 -4.52
C CYS A 116 2.77 9.48 -3.58
N HIS A 117 2.17 10.60 -3.95
CA HIS A 117 1.90 11.66 -3.00
C HIS A 117 0.69 11.24 -2.14
N PHE A 118 0.92 11.13 -0.83
CA PHE A 118 -0.05 10.68 0.16
C PHE A 118 -0.41 11.85 1.08
N GLU A 119 -1.65 12.38 0.95
CA GLU A 119 -2.14 13.52 1.71
C GLU A 119 -3.34 13.10 2.58
N CYS A 120 -3.40 13.63 3.80
CA CYS A 120 -4.51 13.38 4.73
C CYS A 120 -5.20 14.67 5.15
N ARG A 121 -6.53 14.60 5.26
CA ARG A 121 -7.36 15.69 5.80
C ARG A 121 -8.34 15.16 6.83
N ARG A 122 -8.48 15.87 7.93
CA ARG A 122 -9.53 15.65 8.93
C ARG A 122 -10.47 16.83 8.92
N ASN A 123 -11.76 16.60 8.65
CA ASN A 123 -12.74 17.68 8.47
C ASN A 123 -12.27 18.75 7.47
N ASN A 124 -11.68 18.34 6.33
CA ASN A 124 -11.07 19.17 5.28
C ASN A 124 -9.81 19.96 5.71
N ILE A 125 -9.29 19.77 6.92
CA ILE A 125 -8.04 20.39 7.38
C ILE A 125 -6.89 19.42 7.14
N ILE A 126 -5.88 19.84 6.38
CA ILE A 126 -4.68 19.07 6.11
C ILE A 126 -3.91 18.86 7.42
N PHE A 127 -3.44 17.65 7.65
CA PHE A 127 -2.59 17.31 8.78
C PHE A 127 -1.47 16.33 8.35
N ASN A 128 -0.48 16.14 9.22
CA ASN A 128 0.67 15.30 8.92
C ASN A 128 0.25 13.82 8.76
N PRO A 129 0.41 13.21 7.57
CA PRO A 129 0.06 11.81 7.36
C PRO A 129 0.83 10.83 8.26
N CYS A 130 2.02 11.21 8.72
CA CYS A 130 2.82 10.37 9.60
C CYS A 130 2.15 10.14 10.96
N ASP A 131 1.34 11.12 11.43
CA ASP A 131 0.57 10.97 12.68
C ASP A 131 -0.55 9.94 12.52
N LEU A 132 -1.10 9.79 11.28
CA LEU A 132 -2.11 8.80 10.96
C LEU A 132 -1.51 7.38 10.86
N LEU A 133 -0.34 7.28 10.25
CA LEU A 133 0.35 6.03 9.97
C LEU A 133 1.21 5.52 11.13
N ASP A 134 1.36 6.33 12.19
CA ASP A 134 2.26 6.07 13.33
C ASP A 134 3.71 5.79 12.87
N ILE A 135 4.25 6.71 12.05
CA ILE A 135 5.62 6.65 11.53
C ILE A 135 6.36 7.97 11.77
N TYR A 136 7.68 7.92 11.75
CA TYR A 136 8.51 9.13 11.87
C TYR A 136 8.43 9.96 10.57
N ASN A 137 8.21 11.28 10.70
CA ASN A 137 8.19 12.23 9.57
C ASN A 137 9.64 12.55 9.12
N GLY A 138 10.23 11.67 8.35
CA GLY A 138 11.64 11.74 7.95
C GLY A 138 11.88 11.26 6.53
N TYR A 139 13.09 10.80 6.29
CA TYR A 139 13.54 10.23 5.02
C TYR A 139 14.12 8.85 5.27
N GLY A 140 14.07 7.97 4.29
CA GLY A 140 14.68 6.66 4.36
C GLY A 140 13.78 5.53 3.91
N ILE A 141 14.20 4.31 4.18
CA ILE A 141 13.43 3.12 3.87
C ILE A 141 12.55 2.79 5.07
N LEU A 142 11.26 2.64 4.83
CA LEU A 142 10.31 2.06 5.76
C LEU A 142 10.13 0.60 5.34
N GLU A 143 10.65 -0.29 6.14
CA GLU A 143 10.40 -1.72 5.99
C GLU A 143 9.00 -2.00 6.52
N ASN A 144 8.12 -2.39 5.62
CA ASN A 144 6.82 -2.90 6.02
C ASN A 144 7.02 -4.38 6.31
N GLU A 145 7.28 -4.73 7.56
CA GLU A 145 7.24 -6.12 7.99
C GLU A 145 5.83 -6.64 7.66
N GLN A 146 5.73 -7.40 6.58
CA GLN A 146 4.52 -8.13 6.28
C GLN A 146 4.34 -9.15 7.41
N GLU A 147 3.51 -8.80 8.39
CA GLU A 147 2.90 -9.86 9.20
C GLU A 147 2.18 -10.77 8.22
N ILE A 148 2.60 -12.03 8.16
CA ILE A 148 1.86 -13.06 7.41
C ILE A 148 0.45 -13.06 7.99
N LYS A 149 -0.51 -12.45 7.26
CA LYS A 149 -1.91 -12.44 7.67
C LYS A 149 -2.46 -13.84 7.45
N TYR A 150 -2.67 -14.53 8.52
CA TYR A 150 -3.45 -15.75 8.50
C TYR A 150 -4.93 -15.36 8.36
N GLU A 151 -5.59 -15.84 7.34
CA GLU A 151 -7.02 -15.53 7.07
C GLU A 151 -7.92 -15.96 8.23
N HIS A 152 -7.46 -16.97 8.97
CA HIS A 152 -8.16 -17.49 10.14
C HIS A 152 -7.16 -17.81 11.27
N GLU A 153 -7.42 -17.33 12.47
CA GLU A 153 -6.62 -17.55 13.68
C GLU A 153 -6.34 -19.04 13.93
N TRP A 154 -7.30 -19.91 13.62
CA TRP A 154 -7.14 -21.37 13.78
C TRP A 154 -6.12 -21.99 12.82
N SER A 155 -5.79 -21.35 11.70
CA SER A 155 -4.83 -21.85 10.71
C SER A 155 -3.39 -21.43 10.99
N GLU A 156 -3.16 -20.44 11.84
CA GLU A 156 -1.86 -19.84 12.11
C GLU A 156 -0.81 -20.87 12.55
N ASP A 157 -1.13 -21.66 13.57
CA ASP A 157 -0.22 -22.69 14.09
C ASP A 157 0.07 -23.77 13.05
N ALA A 158 -0.95 -24.17 12.28
CA ALA A 158 -0.80 -25.19 11.24
C ALA A 158 0.10 -24.69 10.10
N ILE A 159 -0.03 -23.44 9.69
CA ILE A 159 0.77 -22.80 8.64
C ILE A 159 2.21 -22.63 9.12
N LYS A 160 2.44 -22.05 10.30
CA LYS A 160 3.78 -21.92 10.91
C LYS A 160 4.47 -23.28 11.01
N TRP A 161 3.73 -24.30 11.44
CA TRP A 161 4.25 -25.67 11.50
C TRP A 161 4.63 -26.19 10.12
N ALA A 162 3.78 -26.01 9.10
CA ALA A 162 4.01 -26.47 7.73
C ALA A 162 5.23 -25.79 7.08
N ILE A 163 5.39 -24.48 7.28
CA ILE A 163 6.57 -23.72 6.84
C ILE A 163 7.82 -24.24 7.54
N LYS A 164 7.83 -24.33 8.87
CA LYS A 164 8.96 -24.82 9.67
C LYS A 164 9.41 -26.22 9.27
N ASN A 165 8.47 -27.05 8.84
CA ASN A 165 8.74 -28.42 8.42
C ASN A 165 9.01 -28.55 6.91
N GLY A 166 9.04 -27.45 6.14
CA GLY A 166 9.31 -27.46 4.72
C GLY A 166 8.22 -28.11 3.86
N ILE A 167 7.01 -28.21 4.40
CA ILE A 167 5.83 -28.71 3.69
C ILE A 167 5.34 -27.64 2.70
N ILE A 168 5.25 -26.40 3.17
CA ILE A 168 4.99 -25.21 2.35
C ILE A 168 6.32 -24.50 2.12
N LYS A 169 6.59 -24.11 0.87
CA LYS A 169 7.76 -23.33 0.47
C LYS A 169 7.29 -22.12 -0.30
N GLY A 170 8.03 -20.99 -0.17
CA GLY A 170 7.76 -19.77 -0.92
C GLY A 170 7.82 -20.00 -2.44
N TYR A 171 7.12 -19.14 -3.16
CA TYR A 171 6.96 -19.22 -4.63
C TYR A 171 8.17 -18.66 -5.40
N SER A 172 8.96 -17.81 -4.76
CA SER A 172 10.16 -17.21 -5.34
C SER A 172 11.40 -17.59 -4.52
N ASN A 173 12.57 -17.06 -4.89
CA ASN A 173 13.77 -17.12 -4.07
C ASN A 173 13.64 -16.31 -2.76
N ASP A 174 12.56 -15.58 -2.59
CA ASP A 174 12.16 -14.95 -1.35
C ASP A 174 11.38 -15.99 -0.51
N GLU A 175 12.01 -16.48 0.52
CA GLU A 175 11.47 -17.52 1.41
C GLU A 175 10.19 -17.07 2.15
N ALA A 176 9.83 -15.78 2.08
CA ALA A 176 8.65 -15.20 2.74
C ALA A 176 7.41 -15.11 1.84
N ASP A 177 7.52 -15.34 0.52
CA ASP A 177 6.38 -15.27 -0.41
C ASP A 177 5.59 -16.59 -0.45
N TYR A 178 4.76 -16.83 0.55
CA TYR A 178 3.95 -18.06 0.65
C TYR A 178 2.60 -17.97 -0.09
N GLN A 179 2.17 -16.81 -0.55
CA GLN A 179 0.91 -16.57 -1.26
C GLN A 179 -0.31 -17.28 -0.63
N LEU A 180 -0.43 -17.20 0.69
CA LEU A 180 -1.44 -17.93 1.49
C LEU A 180 -2.88 -17.48 1.20
N ASP A 181 -3.07 -16.35 0.56
CA ASP A 181 -4.32 -15.76 0.14
C ASP A 181 -4.81 -16.26 -1.24
N LYS A 182 -3.98 -17.04 -1.95
CA LYS A 182 -4.33 -17.56 -3.27
C LYS A 182 -4.91 -18.96 -3.21
N ASN A 183 -5.84 -19.22 -4.13
CA ASN A 183 -6.33 -20.58 -4.34
C ASN A 183 -5.20 -21.47 -4.85
N ILE A 184 -4.99 -22.62 -4.21
CA ILE A 184 -4.03 -23.62 -4.68
C ILE A 184 -4.62 -24.43 -5.84
N THR A 185 -3.78 -24.75 -6.81
CA THR A 185 -4.13 -25.69 -7.86
C THR A 185 -4.15 -27.12 -7.32
N ARG A 186 -4.79 -28.05 -8.05
CA ARG A 186 -4.75 -29.48 -7.69
C ARG A 186 -3.32 -30.04 -7.68
N GLU A 187 -2.47 -29.56 -8.58
CA GLU A 187 -1.07 -29.97 -8.68
C GLU A 187 -0.29 -29.51 -7.44
N GLU A 188 -0.43 -28.25 -7.01
CA GLU A 188 0.18 -27.72 -5.80
C GLU A 188 -0.27 -28.47 -4.54
N ALA A 189 -1.56 -28.77 -4.45
CA ALA A 189 -2.08 -29.59 -3.35
C ALA A 189 -1.44 -30.97 -3.30
N ILE A 190 -1.25 -31.63 -4.45
CA ILE A 190 -0.58 -32.95 -4.53
C ILE A 190 0.88 -32.84 -4.10
N VAL A 191 1.60 -31.77 -4.52
CA VAL A 191 3.00 -31.55 -4.11
C VAL A 191 3.11 -31.33 -2.59
N ILE A 192 2.19 -30.58 -2.00
CA ILE A 192 2.13 -30.38 -0.53
C ILE A 192 1.92 -31.71 0.19
N LEU A 193 0.92 -32.49 -0.24
CA LEU A 193 0.64 -33.82 0.33
C LEU A 193 1.81 -34.80 0.16
N TYR A 194 2.49 -34.77 -0.98
CA TYR A 194 3.66 -35.62 -1.22
C TYR A 194 4.85 -35.25 -0.31
N ARG A 195 5.09 -33.93 -0.10
CA ARG A 195 6.12 -33.47 0.85
C ARG A 195 5.80 -33.90 2.28
N PHE A 196 4.54 -33.82 2.68
CA PHE A 196 4.08 -34.29 3.97
C PHE A 196 4.35 -35.79 4.12
N TYR A 197 3.91 -36.60 3.14
CA TYR A 197 4.14 -38.04 3.14
C TYR A 197 5.63 -38.37 3.26
N LYS A 198 6.50 -37.77 2.46
CA LYS A 198 7.96 -38.02 2.49
C LYS A 198 8.64 -37.60 3.79
N LYS A 199 8.08 -36.64 4.51
CA LYS A 199 8.66 -36.15 5.77
C LYS A 199 8.40 -37.07 6.93
N PHE A 200 7.28 -37.80 6.92
CA PHE A 200 6.80 -38.56 8.06
C PHE A 200 6.72 -40.09 7.83
N ASN A 201 7.12 -40.56 6.65
CA ASN A 201 7.33 -41.95 6.28
C ASN A 201 8.71 -42.13 5.63
#